data_fe96b928146e0468974e7c9f7f3048c7
#
_entry.id   fe96b928146e0468974e7c9f7f3048c7
#
_cell.length_a   1.000
_cell.length_b   1.000
_cell.length_c   1.000
_cell.angle_alpha   90.00
_cell.angle_beta   90.00
_cell.angle_gamma   90.00
#
_symmetry.space_group_name_H-M   'P 1'
#
loop_
_entity.id
_entity.type
_entity.pdbx_description
1 polymer ?
#
loop_
_entity_poly.entity_id
_entity_poly.type
_entity_poly.pdbx_seq_one_letter_code
_entity_poly.pdbx_strand_id
1 'polypeptide(L)'
;MHIEQITPELTWRLRRDVLYPNQKIFEMEMDEDAGGIHFGAFKDDKLAGVVSLFQKETDFQFRKLAVDPSVQKMGIGNSLLNYITDYARENNATRIWCNARFTAIGFYLKAGFIQTGNLFSKNGYDYEIMEKFVWTADLADFLISLNR
;
A
#
# COMPACT_ATOMS: atom_id res chain seq x y z
N MET A 1 10.06 -12.96 10.56
CA MET A 1 8.90 -12.29 9.95
C MET A 1 8.66 -12.85 8.56
N HIS A 2 7.41 -13.08 8.18
CA HIS A 2 7.07 -13.45 6.82
C HIS A 2 5.82 -12.67 6.35
N ILE A 3 5.67 -12.51 5.04
CA ILE A 3 4.54 -11.84 4.41
C ILE A 3 3.82 -12.85 3.53
N GLU A 4 2.50 -12.89 3.63
CA GLU A 4 1.68 -13.77 2.81
C GLU A 4 0.36 -13.10 2.43
N GLN A 5 -0.28 -13.64 1.40
CA GLN A 5 -1.61 -13.20 1.02
C GLN A 5 -2.63 -13.67 2.06
N ILE A 6 -3.55 -12.78 2.43
CA ILE A 6 -4.58 -13.04 3.42
C ILE A 6 -5.95 -12.66 2.87
N THR A 7 -7.01 -13.10 3.55
CA THR A 7 -8.37 -12.67 3.21
C THR A 7 -8.61 -11.23 3.67
N PRO A 8 -9.52 -10.49 3.04
CA PRO A 8 -9.79 -9.11 3.45
C PRO A 8 -10.25 -8.97 4.91
N GLU A 9 -10.98 -9.93 5.43
CA GLU A 9 -11.47 -9.90 6.83
C GLU A 9 -10.33 -9.83 7.83
N LEU A 10 -9.20 -10.45 7.53
CA LEU A 10 -8.03 -10.41 8.42
C LEU A 10 -7.38 -9.02 8.49
N THR A 11 -7.69 -8.13 7.55
CA THR A 11 -7.15 -6.76 7.57
C THR A 11 -7.92 -5.84 8.52
N TRP A 12 -9.16 -6.20 8.88
CA TRP A 12 -10.08 -5.27 9.53
C TRP A 12 -9.60 -4.78 10.90
N ARG A 13 -9.05 -5.68 11.71
CA ARG A 13 -8.59 -5.29 13.06
C ARG A 13 -7.52 -4.20 12.99
N LEU A 14 -6.51 -4.38 12.17
CA LEU A 14 -5.44 -3.38 12.05
C LEU A 14 -5.90 -2.12 11.31
N ARG A 15 -6.77 -2.24 10.31
CA ARG A 15 -7.39 -1.07 9.70
C ARG A 15 -8.07 -0.19 10.75
N ARG A 16 -8.89 -0.80 11.61
CA ARG A 16 -9.60 -0.10 12.66
C ARG A 16 -8.63 0.45 13.71
N ASP A 17 -7.83 -0.41 14.31
CA ASP A 17 -7.00 -0.05 15.46
C ASP A 17 -5.97 1.04 15.11
N VAL A 18 -5.45 1.03 13.90
CA VAL A 18 -4.36 1.94 13.49
C VAL A 18 -4.91 3.18 12.77
N LEU A 19 -5.86 3.00 11.87
CA LEU A 19 -6.30 4.06 10.96
C LEU A 19 -7.60 4.73 11.40
N TYR A 20 -8.51 3.97 12.01
CA TYR A 20 -9.86 4.45 12.36
C TYR A 20 -10.28 3.96 13.74
N PRO A 21 -9.56 4.36 14.81
CA PRO A 21 -9.78 3.79 16.14
C PRO A 21 -11.16 4.07 16.73
N ASN A 22 -11.87 5.06 16.21
CA ASN A 22 -13.21 5.42 16.69
C ASN A 22 -14.34 4.75 15.91
N GLN A 23 -14.01 3.92 14.91
CA GLN A 23 -14.99 3.19 14.11
C GLN A 23 -15.15 1.76 14.59
N LYS A 24 -16.24 1.13 14.17
CA LYS A 24 -16.52 -0.26 14.48
C LYS A 24 -15.79 -1.16 13.48
N ILE A 25 -15.46 -2.38 13.92
CA ILE A 25 -14.65 -3.28 13.09
C ILE A 25 -15.33 -3.62 11.74
N PHE A 26 -16.66 -3.81 11.74
CA PHE A 26 -17.36 -4.14 10.50
C PHE A 26 -17.38 -2.99 9.49
N GLU A 27 -17.15 -1.74 9.94
CA GLU A 27 -17.07 -0.58 9.06
C GLU A 27 -15.78 -0.57 8.22
N MET A 28 -14.84 -1.46 8.55
CA MET A 28 -13.57 -1.57 7.81
C MET A 28 -13.71 -2.31 6.49
N GLU A 29 -14.82 -3.02 6.27
CA GLU A 29 -15.10 -3.65 4.98
C GLU A 29 -15.23 -2.58 3.91
N MET A 30 -14.55 -2.80 2.78
CA MET A 30 -14.66 -1.94 1.60
C MET A 30 -15.30 -2.72 0.45
N ASP A 31 -16.16 -2.06 -0.33
CA ASP A 31 -16.79 -2.69 -1.49
C ASP A 31 -15.75 -3.22 -2.48
N GLU A 32 -14.60 -2.54 -2.59
CA GLU A 32 -13.52 -2.89 -3.49
C GLU A 32 -12.70 -4.10 -3.01
N ASP A 33 -12.85 -4.53 -1.76
CA ASP A 33 -12.02 -5.58 -1.18
C ASP A 33 -12.07 -6.89 -1.96
N ALA A 34 -13.22 -7.25 -2.52
CA ALA A 34 -13.36 -8.47 -3.30
C ALA A 34 -12.50 -8.48 -4.58
N GLY A 35 -12.24 -7.31 -5.15
CA GLY A 35 -11.38 -7.16 -6.34
C GLY A 35 -9.92 -6.89 -6.01
N GLY A 36 -9.55 -6.86 -4.75
CA GLY A 36 -8.20 -6.57 -4.30
C GLY A 36 -7.42 -7.80 -3.89
N ILE A 37 -6.13 -7.58 -3.66
CA ILE A 37 -5.24 -8.59 -3.08
C ILE A 37 -4.73 -8.03 -1.76
N HIS A 38 -4.83 -8.84 -0.70
CA HIS A 38 -4.52 -8.39 0.66
C HIS A 38 -3.33 -9.16 1.19
N PHE A 39 -2.41 -8.44 1.83
CA PHE A 39 -1.19 -9.03 2.37
C PHE A 39 -1.07 -8.75 3.85
N GLY A 40 -0.55 -9.73 4.58
CA GLY A 40 -0.25 -9.62 5.99
C GLY A 40 1.21 -9.93 6.27
N ALA A 41 1.80 -9.16 7.17
CA ALA A 41 3.11 -9.44 7.74
C ALA A 41 2.92 -10.06 9.11
N PHE A 42 3.52 -11.23 9.31
CA PHE A 42 3.45 -11.98 10.55
C PHE A 42 4.79 -11.95 11.27
N LYS A 43 4.76 -11.58 12.53
CA LYS A 43 5.91 -11.60 13.41
C LYS A 43 5.57 -12.43 14.65
N ASP A 44 6.41 -13.44 14.95
CA ASP A 44 6.17 -14.36 16.07
C ASP A 44 4.76 -14.97 16.00
N ASP A 45 4.36 -15.38 14.79
CA ASP A 45 3.06 -15.99 14.45
C ASP A 45 1.84 -15.07 14.68
N LYS A 46 2.07 -13.77 14.85
CA LYS A 46 1.00 -12.79 15.00
C LYS A 46 0.96 -11.85 13.82
N LEU A 47 -0.25 -11.51 13.36
CA LEU A 47 -0.45 -10.53 12.32
C LEU A 47 -0.04 -9.15 12.85
N ALA A 48 1.03 -8.61 12.28
CA ALA A 48 1.66 -7.37 12.74
C ALA A 48 1.43 -6.19 11.80
N GLY A 49 1.13 -6.45 10.54
CA GLY A 49 0.88 -5.40 9.55
C GLY A 49 0.05 -5.91 8.40
N VAL A 50 -0.66 -5.02 7.73
CA VAL A 50 -1.51 -5.34 6.58
C VAL A 50 -1.40 -4.26 5.51
N VAL A 51 -1.67 -4.63 4.27
CA VAL A 51 -1.83 -3.70 3.16
C VAL A 51 -2.71 -4.36 2.10
N SER A 52 -3.46 -3.54 1.37
CA SER A 52 -4.33 -4.01 0.28
C SER A 52 -3.90 -3.39 -1.03
N LEU A 53 -3.92 -4.18 -2.11
CA LEU A 53 -3.43 -3.79 -3.43
C LEU A 53 -4.55 -3.99 -4.46
N PHE A 54 -4.73 -2.99 -5.32
CA PHE A 54 -5.79 -2.96 -6.33
C PHE A 54 -5.17 -2.65 -7.69
N GLN A 55 -5.48 -3.48 -8.67
CA GLN A 55 -4.94 -3.36 -10.02
C GLN A 55 -5.99 -2.82 -10.97
N LYS A 56 -5.58 -1.83 -11.78
CA LYS A 56 -6.33 -1.36 -12.93
C LYS A 56 -5.37 -1.29 -14.12
N GLU A 57 -5.39 -2.31 -14.97
CA GLU A 57 -4.43 -2.46 -16.08
C GLU A 57 -2.98 -2.48 -15.54
N THR A 58 -2.14 -1.52 -15.92
CA THR A 58 -0.75 -1.41 -15.44
C THR A 58 -0.61 -0.46 -14.27
N ASP A 59 -1.71 0.09 -13.77
CA ASP A 59 -1.74 1.02 -12.65
C ASP A 59 -2.18 0.29 -11.39
N PHE A 60 -1.36 0.34 -10.35
CA PHE A 60 -1.62 -0.34 -9.08
C PHE A 60 -1.76 0.69 -7.98
N GLN A 61 -2.84 0.58 -7.20
CA GLN A 61 -3.04 1.39 -6.00
C GLN A 61 -2.93 0.51 -4.77
N PHE A 62 -2.17 0.94 -3.76
CA PHE A 62 -2.29 0.32 -2.46
C PHE A 62 -3.09 1.21 -1.50
N ARG A 63 -3.80 0.56 -0.59
CA ARG A 63 -4.65 1.22 0.40
C ARG A 63 -4.51 0.53 1.75
N LYS A 64 -4.78 1.29 2.81
CA LYS A 64 -4.92 0.75 4.16
C LYS A 64 -3.67 0.01 4.64
N LEU A 65 -2.50 0.60 4.42
CA LEU A 65 -1.28 0.14 5.06
C LEU A 65 -1.36 0.46 6.55
N ALA A 66 -1.31 -0.57 7.39
CA ALA A 66 -1.44 -0.41 8.83
C ALA A 66 -0.52 -1.40 9.55
N VAL A 67 0.30 -0.87 10.46
CA VAL A 67 1.22 -1.67 11.29
C VAL A 67 0.82 -1.53 12.74
N ASP A 68 0.74 -2.67 13.44
CA ASP A 68 0.41 -2.70 14.86
C ASP A 68 1.33 -1.75 15.64
N PRO A 69 0.78 -0.84 16.47
CA PRO A 69 1.58 0.13 17.20
C PRO A 69 2.67 -0.47 18.07
N SER A 70 2.46 -1.68 18.59
CA SER A 70 3.44 -2.36 19.45
C SER A 70 4.72 -2.74 18.72
N VAL A 71 4.68 -2.80 17.38
CA VAL A 71 5.82 -3.20 16.53
C VAL A 71 6.13 -2.19 15.44
N GLN A 72 5.65 -0.98 15.55
CA GLN A 72 6.01 0.10 14.63
C GLN A 72 7.50 0.45 14.78
N LYS A 73 8.09 1.05 13.74
CA LYS A 73 9.52 1.41 13.66
C LYS A 73 10.47 0.21 13.62
N MET A 74 9.95 -0.99 13.38
CA MET A 74 10.76 -2.22 13.21
C MET A 74 10.92 -2.63 11.75
N GLY A 75 10.54 -1.75 10.81
CA GLY A 75 10.71 -2.00 9.38
C GLY A 75 9.58 -2.81 8.73
N ILE A 76 8.49 -3.11 9.44
CA ILE A 76 7.38 -3.91 8.91
C ILE A 76 6.67 -3.19 7.77
N GLY A 77 6.40 -1.88 7.93
CA GLY A 77 5.78 -1.08 6.88
C GLY A 77 6.62 -1.02 5.61
N ASN A 78 7.93 -0.83 5.75
CA ASN A 78 8.85 -0.87 4.61
C ASN A 78 8.88 -2.25 3.94
N SER A 79 8.87 -3.32 4.72
CA SER A 79 8.84 -4.69 4.17
C SER A 79 7.56 -4.94 3.38
N LEU A 80 6.42 -4.49 3.88
CA LEU A 80 5.15 -4.60 3.16
C LEU A 80 5.17 -3.78 1.87
N LEU A 81 5.67 -2.54 1.90
CA LEU A 81 5.79 -1.70 0.71
C LEU A 81 6.71 -2.33 -0.34
N ASN A 82 7.85 -2.85 0.07
CA ASN A 82 8.77 -3.53 -0.85
C ASN A 82 8.12 -4.77 -1.45
N TYR A 83 7.40 -5.54 -0.64
CA TYR A 83 6.73 -6.74 -1.11
C TYR A 83 5.68 -6.44 -2.18
N ILE A 84 4.80 -5.46 -1.94
CA ILE A 84 3.76 -5.12 -2.93
C ILE A 84 4.34 -4.41 -4.15
N THR A 85 5.44 -3.68 -4.00
CA THR A 85 6.14 -3.07 -5.14
C THR A 85 6.70 -4.14 -6.05
N ASP A 86 7.34 -5.16 -5.47
CA ASP A 86 7.86 -6.31 -6.23
C ASP A 86 6.72 -7.09 -6.89
N TYR A 87 5.64 -7.34 -6.15
CA TYR A 87 4.46 -8.00 -6.69
C TYR A 87 3.88 -7.23 -7.88
N ALA A 88 3.72 -5.92 -7.75
CA ALA A 88 3.22 -5.07 -8.83
C ALA A 88 4.14 -5.14 -10.05
N ARG A 89 5.45 -5.05 -9.83
CA ARG A 89 6.45 -5.12 -10.90
C ARG A 89 6.38 -6.45 -11.64
N GLU A 90 6.24 -7.55 -10.92
CA GLU A 90 6.11 -8.90 -11.49
C GLU A 90 4.80 -9.07 -12.28
N ASN A 91 3.81 -8.23 -12.02
CA ASN A 91 2.53 -8.22 -12.72
C ASN A 91 2.43 -7.05 -13.72
N ASN A 92 3.57 -6.60 -14.23
CA ASN A 92 3.69 -5.62 -15.30
C ASN A 92 3.16 -4.23 -14.96
N ALA A 93 3.22 -3.84 -13.68
CA ALA A 93 2.87 -2.49 -13.27
C ALA A 93 3.83 -1.47 -13.90
N THR A 94 3.29 -0.34 -14.32
CA THR A 94 4.10 0.83 -14.66
C THR A 94 4.15 1.81 -13.50
N ARG A 95 3.13 1.80 -12.67
CA ARG A 95 2.98 2.77 -11.58
C ARG A 95 2.32 2.10 -10.38
N ILE A 96 2.80 2.44 -9.19
CA ILE A 96 2.13 2.15 -7.94
C ILE A 96 1.87 3.48 -7.21
N TRP A 97 0.68 3.66 -6.62
CA TRP A 97 0.30 4.93 -6.02
C TRP A 97 -0.58 4.72 -4.80
N CYS A 98 -0.71 5.77 -4.01
CA CYS A 98 -1.57 5.76 -2.83
C CYS A 98 -2.09 7.16 -2.51
N ASN A 99 -3.15 7.21 -1.70
CA ASN A 99 -3.60 8.41 -1.03
C ASN A 99 -2.85 8.50 0.30
N ALA A 100 -1.79 9.30 0.36
CA ALA A 100 -0.95 9.42 1.54
C ALA A 100 -1.54 10.44 2.50
N ARG A 101 -1.81 10.06 3.76
CA ARG A 101 -2.10 11.04 4.80
C ARG A 101 -0.89 11.97 4.96
N PHE A 102 -1.12 13.24 5.21
CA PHE A 102 -0.03 14.22 5.39
C PHE A 102 0.99 13.77 6.44
N THR A 103 0.52 13.10 7.49
CA THR A 103 1.40 12.57 8.54
C THR A 103 2.32 11.45 8.07
N ALA A 104 2.03 10.82 6.93
CA ALA A 104 2.80 9.70 6.39
C ALA A 104 3.65 10.07 5.18
N ILE A 105 3.58 11.31 4.69
CA ILE A 105 4.32 11.75 3.50
C ILE A 105 5.82 11.47 3.63
N GLY A 106 6.41 11.79 4.78
CA GLY A 106 7.84 11.55 5.01
C GLY A 106 8.22 10.08 4.90
N PHE A 107 7.36 9.19 5.38
CA PHE A 107 7.57 7.75 5.27
C PHE A 107 7.59 7.29 3.81
N TYR A 108 6.64 7.78 3.01
CA TYR A 108 6.57 7.39 1.60
C TYR A 108 7.69 8.02 0.77
N LEU A 109 8.12 9.24 1.08
CA LEU A 109 9.28 9.85 0.43
C LEU A 109 10.54 8.99 0.62
N LYS A 110 10.76 8.49 1.84
CA LYS A 110 11.90 7.60 2.12
C LYS A 110 11.80 6.27 1.37
N ALA A 111 10.60 5.82 1.07
CA ALA A 111 10.36 4.60 0.30
C ALA A 111 10.47 4.82 -1.23
N GLY A 112 10.79 6.03 -1.66
CA GLY A 112 10.98 6.35 -3.08
C GLY A 112 9.75 6.84 -3.81
N PHE A 113 8.65 7.10 -3.09
CA PHE A 113 7.46 7.71 -3.69
C PHE A 113 7.68 9.21 -3.86
N ILE A 114 7.03 9.78 -4.88
CA ILE A 114 7.07 11.22 -5.15
C ILE A 114 5.70 11.84 -4.91
N GLN A 115 5.71 13.11 -4.52
CA GLN A 115 4.50 13.90 -4.34
C GLN A 115 4.00 14.38 -5.71
N THR A 116 2.69 14.21 -5.96
CA THR A 116 2.09 14.64 -7.23
C THR A 116 1.56 16.07 -7.20
N GLY A 117 1.38 16.64 -6.01
CA GLY A 117 0.70 17.92 -5.84
C GLY A 117 -0.81 17.82 -5.82
N ASN A 118 -1.39 16.64 -5.97
CA ASN A 118 -2.84 16.42 -5.89
C ASN A 118 -3.25 16.24 -4.44
N LEU A 119 -3.83 17.31 -3.87
CA LEU A 119 -4.24 17.37 -2.47
C LEU A 119 -5.75 17.26 -2.36
N PHE A 120 -6.22 16.59 -1.32
CA PHE A 120 -7.64 16.55 -0.99
C PHE A 120 -7.83 16.24 0.50
N SER A 121 -9.05 16.51 0.99
CA SER A 121 -9.44 16.21 2.36
C SER A 121 -10.66 15.31 2.34
N LYS A 122 -10.69 14.32 3.23
CA LYS A 122 -11.81 13.39 3.37
C LYS A 122 -11.91 12.92 4.82
N ASN A 123 -13.11 12.97 5.38
CA ASN A 123 -13.41 12.50 6.74
C ASN A 123 -12.48 13.10 7.80
N GLY A 124 -12.10 14.37 7.66
CA GLY A 124 -11.27 15.08 8.62
C GLY A 124 -9.77 14.85 8.46
N TYR A 125 -9.33 14.13 7.43
CA TYR A 125 -7.92 13.91 7.14
C TYR A 125 -7.51 14.58 5.84
N ASP A 126 -6.29 15.10 5.82
CA ASP A 126 -5.67 15.68 4.63
C ASP A 126 -4.78 14.65 3.95
N TYR A 127 -4.88 14.59 2.63
CA TYR A 127 -4.17 13.61 1.80
C TYR A 127 -3.45 14.28 0.64
N GLU A 128 -2.38 13.64 0.22
CA GLU A 128 -1.75 13.88 -1.08
C GLU A 128 -1.61 12.56 -1.82
N ILE A 129 -1.93 12.57 -3.13
CA ILE A 129 -1.63 11.41 -3.98
C ILE A 129 -0.13 11.35 -4.18
N MET A 130 0.46 10.21 -3.85
CA MET A 130 1.89 9.93 -4.06
C MET A 130 2.05 8.73 -4.97
N GLU A 131 3.12 8.71 -5.74
CA GLU A 131 3.33 7.67 -6.74
C GLU A 131 4.79 7.26 -6.87
N LYS A 132 4.99 6.07 -7.43
CA LYS A 132 6.31 5.55 -7.77
C LYS A 132 6.20 4.79 -9.07
N PHE A 133 7.07 5.08 -10.03
CA PHE A 133 7.16 4.32 -11.26
C PHE A 133 8.02 3.08 -11.02
N VAL A 134 7.51 1.92 -11.45
CA VAL A 134 8.07 0.60 -11.09
C VAL A 134 8.34 -0.25 -12.32
N TRP A 135 8.80 0.37 -13.40
CA TRP A 135 9.06 -0.33 -14.64
C TRP A 135 10.09 -1.44 -14.45
N THR A 136 9.84 -2.57 -15.11
CA THR A 136 10.87 -3.60 -15.25
C THR A 136 11.93 -3.12 -16.23
N ALA A 137 13.12 -3.73 -16.17
CA ALA A 137 14.17 -3.42 -17.14
C ALA A 137 13.71 -3.67 -18.58
N ASP A 138 12.99 -4.77 -18.83
CA ASP A 138 12.48 -5.11 -20.16
C ASP A 138 11.49 -4.06 -20.65
N LEU A 139 10.58 -3.61 -19.80
CA LEU A 139 9.62 -2.56 -20.15
C LEU A 139 10.33 -1.24 -20.41
N ALA A 140 11.31 -0.88 -19.59
CA ALA A 140 12.10 0.33 -19.78
C ALA A 140 12.83 0.31 -21.14
N ASP A 141 13.45 -0.81 -21.48
CA ASP A 141 14.14 -0.99 -22.76
C ASP A 141 13.17 -0.89 -23.94
N PHE A 142 11.98 -1.50 -23.81
CA PHE A 142 10.94 -1.41 -24.83
C PHE A 142 10.50 0.05 -25.05
N LEU A 143 10.23 0.78 -23.96
CA LEU A 143 9.83 2.19 -24.07
C LEU A 143 10.92 3.07 -24.67
N ILE A 144 12.18 2.83 -24.32
CA ILE A 144 13.31 3.53 -24.95
C ILE A 144 13.36 3.23 -26.45
N SER A 145 13.12 1.99 -26.85
CA SER A 145 13.15 1.60 -28.27
C SER A 145 12.06 2.29 -29.08
N LEU A 146 10.91 2.59 -28.50
CA LEU A 146 9.82 3.31 -29.18
C LEU A 146 10.17 4.78 -29.50
N ASN A 147 11.10 5.36 -28.75
CA ASN A 147 11.51 6.77 -28.91
C ASN A 147 12.75 6.99 -29.77
N ARG A 148 13.24 5.93 -30.39
CA ARG A 148 14.40 6.01 -31.28
C ARG A 148 14.03 6.25 -32.72
#